data_8f2a97242f7e3ba5af3a0d39f4130fff
#
_entry.id   8f2a97242f7e3ba5af3a0d39f4130fff
#
_cell.length_a   1.000
_cell.length_b   1.000
_cell.length_c   1.000
_cell.angle_alpha   90.00
_cell.angle_beta   90.00
_cell.angle_gamma   90.00
#
_symmetry.space_group_name_H-M   'P 1'
#
loop_
_entity.id
_entity.type
_entity.pdbx_description
1 polymer ?
#
loop_
_entity_poly.entity_id
_entity_poly.type
_entity_poly.pdbx_seq_one_letter_code
_entity_poly.pdbx_strand_id
1 'polypeptide(L)'
;TCDSRRVEPGWAFVCIQGTAQDGHAYAEKAAQAGAAVVVAQRDVGLPCQLLAASTRRTWALMCANWFGRPAEKLHMVGVTGTNGKTTTTCMLKSVLEACGHKVGLIGTIQNMIGTRVLPAGHTTPDPYDLQSMLALMAAEGCAYCVMEVSSHALDQDRVEGCTFDAAVFTNLTQDHLDYHKTMENYLAAKKRLFSLCRHAIINADDPWADKLTEGLPCPVDTYSAKSDAADYTAREIHQRPEGVEFQLVGTGVIGRVRLRIPGLFSVYNALAAAACALRLGLPFDKVVEALSAVQGVKGRAEIVPTGRDFTVVIDYAHTPDGLENICKTMKACTKGRLITVFGCGGDRDKGKRPL
;
A
#
# COMPACT_ATOMS: atom_id res chain seq x y z
N THR A 1 24.52 -6.54 -3.26
CA THR A 1 24.24 -5.51 -2.27
C THR A 1 24.33 -4.10 -2.83
N CYS A 2 23.64 -3.13 -2.27
CA CYS A 2 23.81 -1.68 -2.51
C CYS A 2 24.50 -0.95 -1.34
N ASP A 3 24.91 -1.68 -0.31
CA ASP A 3 25.69 -1.16 0.82
C ASP A 3 27.16 -1.59 0.69
N SER A 4 28.05 -0.63 0.43
CA SER A 4 29.49 -0.90 0.23
C SER A 4 30.19 -1.48 1.47
N ARG A 5 29.61 -1.35 2.65
CA ARG A 5 30.12 -1.92 3.91
C ARG A 5 29.85 -3.42 4.05
N ARG A 6 28.91 -3.95 3.23
CA ARG A 6 28.45 -5.34 3.23
C ARG A 6 28.93 -6.14 2.03
N VAL A 7 29.84 -5.58 1.25
CA VAL A 7 30.42 -6.28 0.10
C VAL A 7 31.32 -7.39 0.60
N GLU A 8 31.15 -8.59 0.06
CA GLU A 8 32.01 -9.75 0.26
C GLU A 8 32.60 -10.18 -1.09
N PRO A 9 33.75 -10.88 -1.10
CA PRO A 9 34.36 -11.37 -2.34
C PRO A 9 33.37 -12.17 -3.19
N GLY A 10 33.32 -11.86 -4.49
CA GLY A 10 32.40 -12.49 -5.44
C GLY A 10 31.02 -11.87 -5.53
N TRP A 11 30.69 -10.87 -4.69
CA TRP A 11 29.38 -10.21 -4.75
C TRP A 11 29.26 -9.18 -5.87
N ALA A 12 28.03 -8.85 -6.23
CA ALA A 12 27.70 -7.70 -7.05
C ALA A 12 27.41 -6.49 -6.14
N PHE A 13 28.04 -5.35 -6.43
CA PHE A 13 27.72 -4.06 -5.82
C PHE A 13 26.93 -3.20 -6.81
N VAL A 14 25.82 -2.64 -6.36
CA VAL A 14 24.95 -1.77 -7.20
C VAL A 14 24.99 -0.34 -6.68
N CYS A 15 25.49 0.57 -7.53
CA CYS A 15 25.62 1.99 -7.22
C CYS A 15 24.24 2.68 -7.25
N ILE A 16 23.58 2.83 -6.10
CA ILE A 16 22.30 3.53 -6.01
C ILE A 16 22.54 5.02 -5.70
N GLN A 17 22.01 5.88 -6.54
CA GLN A 17 21.98 7.31 -6.25
C GLN A 17 20.86 7.59 -5.23
N GLY A 18 21.23 7.88 -3.99
CA GLY A 18 20.33 8.29 -2.92
C GLY A 18 20.10 9.80 -2.90
N THR A 19 19.22 10.26 -2.00
CA THR A 19 18.96 11.70 -1.80
C THR A 19 20.10 12.41 -1.06
N ALA A 20 20.80 11.72 -0.16
CA ALA A 20 21.89 12.26 0.64
C ALA A 20 23.27 11.79 0.19
N GLN A 21 23.37 10.62 -0.43
CA GLN A 21 24.64 10.02 -0.85
C GLN A 21 24.50 9.39 -2.22
N ASP A 22 25.56 9.44 -3.01
CA ASP A 22 25.66 8.77 -4.30
C ASP A 22 26.50 7.49 -4.17
N GLY A 23 25.88 6.35 -4.40
CA GLY A 23 26.53 5.03 -4.34
C GLY A 23 27.71 4.88 -5.30
N HIS A 24 27.74 5.65 -6.40
CA HIS A 24 28.88 5.63 -7.35
C HIS A 24 30.20 6.06 -6.69
N ALA A 25 30.15 6.94 -5.67
CA ALA A 25 31.33 7.34 -4.91
C ALA A 25 32.00 6.20 -4.13
N TYR A 26 31.31 5.08 -3.95
CA TYR A 26 31.80 3.90 -3.24
C TYR A 26 32.18 2.74 -4.16
N ALA A 27 32.14 2.93 -5.48
CA ALA A 27 32.41 1.89 -6.49
C ALA A 27 33.80 1.29 -6.33
N GLU A 28 34.84 2.14 -6.22
CA GLU A 28 36.22 1.71 -6.02
C GLU A 28 36.41 0.92 -4.72
N LYS A 29 35.83 1.42 -3.62
CA LYS A 29 35.86 0.74 -2.32
C LYS A 29 35.22 -0.65 -2.39
N ALA A 30 34.10 -0.76 -3.11
CA ALA A 30 33.42 -2.05 -3.31
C ALA A 30 34.26 -3.02 -4.13
N ALA A 31 34.95 -2.54 -5.19
CA ALA A 31 35.86 -3.35 -5.97
C ALA A 31 37.04 -3.83 -5.12
N GLN A 32 37.66 -2.96 -4.32
CA GLN A 32 38.73 -3.31 -3.38
C GLN A 32 38.29 -4.32 -2.31
N ALA A 33 37.02 -4.30 -1.91
CA ALA A 33 36.43 -5.30 -1.01
C ALA A 33 36.11 -6.64 -1.71
N GLY A 34 36.43 -6.78 -3.00
CA GLY A 34 36.29 -8.02 -3.75
C GLY A 34 34.97 -8.16 -4.50
N ALA A 35 34.26 -7.07 -4.79
CA ALA A 35 33.09 -7.15 -5.66
C ALA A 35 33.48 -7.70 -7.04
N ALA A 36 32.82 -8.76 -7.48
CA ALA A 36 33.05 -9.36 -8.79
C ALA A 36 32.53 -8.47 -9.94
N VAL A 37 31.47 -7.70 -9.67
CA VAL A 37 30.88 -6.74 -10.60
C VAL A 37 30.35 -5.52 -9.87
N VAL A 38 30.54 -4.34 -10.46
CA VAL A 38 29.99 -3.07 -10.00
C VAL A 38 28.97 -2.58 -11.05
N VAL A 39 27.70 -2.50 -10.67
CA VAL A 39 26.62 -1.99 -11.53
C VAL A 39 26.48 -0.49 -11.31
N ALA A 40 26.65 0.30 -12.37
CA ALA A 40 26.65 1.77 -12.32
C ALA A 40 25.82 2.39 -13.44
N GLN A 41 25.37 3.65 -13.27
CA GLN A 41 24.65 4.40 -14.31
C GLN A 41 25.60 5.23 -15.20
N ARG A 42 26.85 5.36 -14.79
CA ARG A 42 27.92 6.05 -15.51
C ARG A 42 29.23 5.32 -15.32
N ASP A 43 30.18 5.61 -16.18
CA ASP A 43 31.54 5.08 -16.08
C ASP A 43 32.15 5.46 -14.71
N VAL A 44 32.62 4.46 -13.97
CA VAL A 44 33.32 4.59 -12.69
C VAL A 44 34.77 4.18 -12.76
N GLY A 45 35.30 3.93 -14.00
CA GLY A 45 36.70 3.63 -14.27
C GLY A 45 37.16 2.25 -13.80
N LEU A 46 36.23 1.29 -13.59
CA LEU A 46 36.56 -0.04 -13.09
C LEU A 46 36.45 -1.10 -14.20
N PRO A 47 37.40 -2.04 -14.31
CA PRO A 47 37.35 -3.10 -15.33
C PRO A 47 36.17 -4.08 -15.09
N CYS A 48 35.67 -4.17 -13.86
CA CYS A 48 34.56 -5.04 -13.49
C CYS A 48 33.21 -4.30 -13.49
N GLN A 49 33.10 -3.13 -14.15
CA GLN A 49 31.81 -2.39 -14.17
C GLN A 49 30.84 -2.89 -15.23
N LEU A 50 29.56 -2.76 -14.93
CA LEU A 50 28.45 -2.97 -15.85
C LEU A 50 27.57 -1.73 -15.85
N LEU A 51 27.38 -1.12 -17.03
CA LEU A 51 26.57 0.08 -17.16
C LEU A 51 25.09 -0.27 -17.33
N ALA A 52 24.22 0.37 -16.56
CA ALA A 52 22.78 0.21 -16.58
C ALA A 52 22.08 1.57 -16.68
N ALA A 53 21.01 1.66 -17.46
CA ALA A 53 20.22 2.89 -17.61
C ALA A 53 19.57 3.34 -16.28
N SER A 54 19.19 2.40 -15.42
CA SER A 54 18.68 2.64 -14.07
C SER A 54 19.22 1.58 -13.12
N THR A 55 20.09 1.96 -12.20
CA THR A 55 20.62 1.03 -11.20
C THR A 55 19.57 0.62 -10.19
N ARG A 56 18.55 1.46 -9.90
CA ARG A 56 17.43 1.10 -9.03
C ARG A 56 16.59 -0.02 -9.63
N ARG A 57 16.19 0.14 -10.91
CA ARG A 57 15.45 -0.88 -11.64
C ARG A 57 16.25 -2.17 -11.78
N THR A 58 17.53 -2.05 -12.14
CA THR A 58 18.44 -3.20 -12.26
C THR A 58 18.56 -3.93 -10.93
N TRP A 59 18.72 -3.22 -9.81
CA TRP A 59 18.77 -3.81 -8.47
C TRP A 59 17.51 -4.61 -8.16
N ALA A 60 16.34 -4.04 -8.39
CA ALA A 60 15.07 -4.72 -8.14
C ALA A 60 14.93 -6.01 -8.98
N LEU A 61 15.27 -5.94 -10.27
CA LEU A 61 15.24 -7.11 -11.16
C LEU A 61 16.29 -8.18 -10.78
N MET A 62 17.48 -7.76 -10.34
CA MET A 62 18.50 -8.69 -9.82
C MET A 62 17.99 -9.42 -8.57
N CYS A 63 17.34 -8.69 -7.63
CA CYS A 63 16.74 -9.30 -6.45
C CYS A 63 15.61 -10.27 -6.82
N ALA A 64 14.72 -9.89 -7.74
CA ALA A 64 13.65 -10.76 -8.21
C ALA A 64 14.22 -12.07 -8.80
N ASN A 65 15.22 -11.97 -9.66
CA ASN A 65 15.87 -13.14 -10.28
C ASN A 65 16.62 -13.99 -9.23
N TRP A 66 17.31 -13.36 -8.28
CA TRP A 66 18.03 -14.06 -7.20
C TRP A 66 17.12 -14.96 -6.37
N PHE A 67 15.93 -14.49 -6.06
CA PHE A 67 14.93 -15.25 -5.31
C PHE A 67 14.03 -16.12 -6.19
N GLY A 68 14.31 -16.27 -7.49
CA GLY A 68 13.54 -17.12 -8.41
C GLY A 68 12.16 -16.57 -8.73
N ARG A 69 12.05 -15.26 -8.85
CA ARG A 69 10.82 -14.51 -9.22
C ARG A 69 9.60 -14.91 -8.39
N PRO A 70 9.65 -14.78 -7.06
CA PRO A 70 8.62 -15.29 -6.18
C PRO A 70 7.24 -14.64 -6.41
N ALA A 71 7.20 -13.40 -6.91
CA ALA A 71 5.95 -12.73 -7.25
C ALA A 71 5.13 -13.47 -8.33
N GLU A 72 5.77 -14.25 -9.21
CA GLU A 72 5.09 -15.06 -10.22
C GLU A 72 4.40 -16.32 -9.64
N LYS A 73 4.71 -16.67 -8.38
CA LYS A 73 4.14 -17.81 -7.65
C LYS A 73 2.99 -17.42 -6.71
N LEU A 74 2.66 -16.13 -6.65
CA LEU A 74 1.66 -15.56 -5.76
C LEU A 74 0.66 -14.73 -6.58
N HIS A 75 -0.60 -14.72 -6.19
CA HIS A 75 -1.53 -13.69 -6.65
C HIS A 75 -1.21 -12.38 -5.91
N MET A 76 -0.63 -11.44 -6.64
CA MET A 76 -0.18 -10.17 -6.06
C MET A 76 -1.27 -9.11 -6.12
N VAL A 77 -1.54 -8.44 -4.99
CA VAL A 77 -2.42 -7.26 -4.94
C VAL A 77 -1.67 -6.08 -4.35
N GLY A 78 -1.62 -4.98 -5.10
CA GLY A 78 -1.00 -3.74 -4.66
C GLY A 78 -2.03 -2.67 -4.32
N VAL A 79 -1.91 -2.03 -3.15
CA VAL A 79 -2.80 -0.93 -2.75
C VAL A 79 -2.00 0.34 -2.61
N THR A 80 -2.36 1.38 -3.38
CA THR A 80 -1.75 2.71 -3.31
C THR A 80 -2.79 3.78 -3.03
N GLY A 81 -2.33 4.94 -2.60
CA GLY A 81 -3.13 6.11 -2.25
C GLY A 81 -2.46 6.92 -1.15
N THR A 82 -3.01 8.07 -0.77
CA THR A 82 -2.53 8.82 0.39
C THR A 82 -2.99 8.14 1.67
N ASN A 83 -4.28 7.98 1.84
CA ASN A 83 -4.94 7.39 3.00
C ASN A 83 -5.62 6.05 2.65
N GLY A 84 -5.93 5.22 3.65
CA GLY A 84 -6.74 4.00 3.47
C GLY A 84 -5.97 2.73 3.08
N LYS A 85 -4.71 2.80 2.65
CA LYS A 85 -3.92 1.63 2.23
C LYS A 85 -3.93 0.48 3.25
N THR A 86 -3.54 0.75 4.47
CA THR A 86 -3.45 -0.25 5.55
C THR A 86 -4.79 -0.90 5.85
N THR A 87 -5.85 -0.08 5.95
CA THR A 87 -7.19 -0.60 6.24
C THR A 87 -7.70 -1.47 5.10
N THR A 88 -7.52 -1.03 3.85
CA THR A 88 -7.92 -1.79 2.66
C THR A 88 -7.16 -3.10 2.54
N THR A 89 -5.83 -3.10 2.76
CA THR A 89 -5.03 -4.34 2.70
C THR A 89 -5.41 -5.32 3.80
N CYS A 90 -5.69 -4.84 5.02
CA CYS A 90 -6.14 -5.69 6.12
C CYS A 90 -7.54 -6.27 5.86
N MET A 91 -8.48 -5.46 5.36
CA MET A 91 -9.83 -5.93 4.97
C MET A 91 -9.75 -6.98 3.87
N LEU A 92 -8.96 -6.73 2.82
CA LEU A 92 -8.80 -7.66 1.71
C LEU A 92 -8.14 -8.97 2.17
N LYS A 93 -7.12 -8.90 3.04
CA LYS A 93 -6.54 -10.09 3.65
C LYS A 93 -7.59 -10.91 4.40
N SER A 94 -8.42 -10.26 5.22
CA SER A 94 -9.49 -10.93 5.97
C SER A 94 -10.51 -11.59 5.04
N VAL A 95 -10.89 -10.94 3.94
CA VAL A 95 -11.80 -11.49 2.93
C VAL A 95 -11.20 -12.72 2.25
N LEU A 96 -9.96 -12.65 1.81
CA LEU A 96 -9.26 -13.76 1.16
C LEU A 96 -9.10 -14.97 2.11
N GLU A 97 -8.77 -14.71 3.37
CA GLU A 97 -8.64 -15.77 4.39
C GLU A 97 -9.99 -16.41 4.73
N ALA A 98 -11.07 -15.63 4.81
CA ALA A 98 -12.41 -16.17 5.00
C ALA A 98 -12.87 -17.04 3.82
N CYS A 99 -12.31 -16.83 2.63
CA CYS A 99 -12.51 -17.70 1.46
C CYS A 99 -11.58 -18.92 1.43
N GLY A 100 -10.78 -19.15 2.48
CA GLY A 100 -9.94 -20.34 2.62
C GLY A 100 -8.51 -20.22 2.07
N HIS A 101 -8.07 -19.02 1.71
CA HIS A 101 -6.72 -18.80 1.18
C HIS A 101 -5.73 -18.42 2.27
N LYS A 102 -4.50 -18.93 2.21
CA LYS A 102 -3.40 -18.42 3.03
C LYS A 102 -2.83 -17.15 2.38
N VAL A 103 -2.75 -16.05 3.13
CA VAL A 103 -2.43 -14.72 2.61
C VAL A 103 -1.20 -14.14 3.29
N GLY A 104 -0.27 -13.63 2.48
CA GLY A 104 0.80 -12.75 2.92
C GLY A 104 0.34 -11.29 2.96
N LEU A 105 0.79 -10.53 3.93
CA LEU A 105 0.55 -9.08 4.05
C LEU A 105 1.87 -8.34 4.17
N ILE A 106 2.04 -7.27 3.40
CA ILE A 106 3.16 -6.34 3.52
C ILE A 106 2.61 -4.94 3.75
N GLY A 107 2.94 -4.31 4.87
CA GLY A 107 2.37 -3.01 5.17
C GLY A 107 3.06 -2.21 6.27
N THR A 108 2.50 -1.05 6.54
CA THR A 108 3.06 -0.04 7.45
C THR A 108 3.14 -0.52 8.89
N ILE A 109 2.11 -1.23 9.37
CA ILE A 109 2.03 -1.63 10.79
C ILE A 109 2.83 -2.91 11.04
N GLN A 110 2.68 -3.88 10.15
CA GLN A 110 3.30 -5.20 10.26
C GLN A 110 3.33 -5.90 8.92
N ASN A 111 4.23 -6.86 8.78
CA ASN A 111 4.20 -7.86 7.72
C ASN A 111 3.65 -9.16 8.29
N MET A 112 2.97 -9.98 7.47
CA MET A 112 2.39 -11.24 7.93
C MET A 112 2.55 -12.34 6.90
N ILE A 113 2.72 -13.58 7.37
CA ILE A 113 2.60 -14.79 6.55
C ILE A 113 1.52 -15.66 7.20
N GLY A 114 0.31 -15.65 6.62
CA GLY A 114 -0.87 -16.16 7.30
C GLY A 114 -1.11 -15.41 8.61
N THR A 115 -1.03 -16.11 9.74
CA THR A 115 -1.18 -15.54 11.09
C THR A 115 0.14 -15.12 11.74
N ARG A 116 1.29 -15.50 11.19
CA ARG A 116 2.62 -15.15 11.73
C ARG A 116 2.96 -13.69 11.42
N VAL A 117 3.17 -12.91 12.47
CA VAL A 117 3.57 -11.49 12.37
C VAL A 117 5.09 -11.37 12.25
N LEU A 118 5.54 -10.52 11.34
CA LEU A 118 6.93 -10.14 11.13
C LEU A 118 7.08 -8.61 11.30
N PRO A 119 8.27 -8.14 11.72
CA PRO A 119 8.53 -6.69 11.81
C PRO A 119 8.35 -5.98 10.47
N ALA A 120 7.86 -4.74 10.50
CA ALA A 120 7.82 -3.85 9.36
C ALA A 120 8.81 -2.69 9.58
N GLY A 121 9.80 -2.56 8.69
CA GLY A 121 10.72 -1.42 8.70
C GLY A 121 10.23 -0.26 7.82
N HIS A 122 9.57 -0.58 6.72
CA HIS A 122 9.00 0.36 5.76
C HIS A 122 7.61 -0.11 5.30
N THR A 123 6.75 0.83 4.92
CA THR A 123 5.45 0.51 4.30
C THR A 123 5.58 -0.44 3.10
N THR A 124 6.59 -0.20 2.28
CA THR A 124 6.98 -1.07 1.16
C THR A 124 8.49 -1.30 1.31
N PRO A 125 8.93 -2.54 1.52
CA PRO A 125 10.34 -2.87 1.72
C PRO A 125 11.23 -2.51 0.53
N ASP A 126 12.54 -2.44 0.76
CA ASP A 126 13.53 -2.35 -0.31
C ASP A 126 13.54 -3.65 -1.14
N PRO A 127 14.05 -3.63 -2.39
CA PRO A 127 13.91 -4.75 -3.32
C PRO A 127 14.39 -6.10 -2.77
N TYR A 128 15.51 -6.14 -2.07
CA TYR A 128 16.03 -7.40 -1.50
C TYR A 128 15.10 -7.98 -0.43
N ASP A 129 14.67 -7.15 0.51
CA ASP A 129 13.79 -7.56 1.61
C ASP A 129 12.39 -7.93 1.06
N LEU A 130 11.89 -7.18 0.07
CA LEU A 130 10.63 -7.48 -0.61
C LEU A 130 10.66 -8.86 -1.26
N GLN A 131 11.65 -9.13 -2.10
CA GLN A 131 11.73 -10.40 -2.83
C GLN A 131 12.03 -11.58 -1.90
N SER A 132 12.85 -11.38 -0.85
CA SER A 132 13.07 -12.37 0.20
C SER A 132 11.77 -12.74 0.92
N MET A 133 10.96 -11.74 1.25
CA MET A 133 9.68 -11.95 1.93
C MET A 133 8.66 -12.65 1.03
N LEU A 134 8.58 -12.27 -0.25
CA LEU A 134 7.73 -12.96 -1.23
C LEU A 134 8.14 -14.41 -1.43
N ALA A 135 9.47 -14.69 -1.47
CA ALA A 135 9.98 -16.06 -1.54
C ALA A 135 9.57 -16.90 -0.33
N LEU A 136 9.64 -16.31 0.86
CA LEU A 136 9.21 -16.96 2.09
C LEU A 136 7.69 -17.21 2.10
N MET A 137 6.87 -16.23 1.65
CA MET A 137 5.42 -16.41 1.51
C MET A 137 5.07 -17.56 0.56
N ALA A 138 5.73 -17.60 -0.61
CA ALA A 138 5.53 -18.68 -1.57
C ALA A 138 5.96 -20.04 -1.01
N ALA A 139 7.11 -20.12 -0.34
CA ALA A 139 7.60 -21.35 0.30
C ALA A 139 6.68 -21.85 1.41
N GLU A 140 6.01 -20.95 2.13
CA GLU A 140 5.03 -21.28 3.16
C GLU A 140 3.63 -21.54 2.64
N GLY A 141 3.44 -21.56 1.30
CA GLY A 141 2.17 -21.89 0.67
C GLY A 141 1.11 -20.78 0.73
N CYS A 142 1.51 -19.51 0.81
CA CYS A 142 0.56 -18.41 0.56
C CYS A 142 0.07 -18.47 -0.89
N ALA A 143 -1.24 -18.31 -1.10
CA ALA A 143 -1.82 -18.17 -2.42
C ALA A 143 -1.76 -16.69 -2.89
N TYR A 144 -1.91 -15.77 -1.95
CA TYR A 144 -1.97 -14.33 -2.21
C TYR A 144 -0.90 -13.57 -1.41
N CYS A 145 -0.43 -12.46 -1.98
CA CYS A 145 0.25 -11.41 -1.25
C CYS A 145 -0.49 -10.09 -1.48
N VAL A 146 -1.01 -9.51 -0.41
CA VAL A 146 -1.63 -8.18 -0.41
C VAL A 146 -0.64 -7.19 0.19
N MET A 147 -0.31 -6.12 -0.54
CA MET A 147 0.71 -5.20 -0.07
C MET A 147 0.36 -3.71 -0.26
N GLU A 148 0.78 -2.92 0.71
CA GLU A 148 0.79 -1.47 0.55
C GLU A 148 1.94 -1.05 -0.36
N VAL A 149 1.63 -0.26 -1.41
CA VAL A 149 2.63 0.25 -2.34
C VAL A 149 2.69 1.77 -2.23
N SER A 150 3.74 2.26 -1.58
CA SER A 150 3.96 3.70 -1.37
C SER A 150 4.45 4.38 -2.64
N SER A 151 4.17 5.68 -2.79
CA SER A 151 4.66 6.48 -3.91
C SER A 151 6.18 6.54 -3.98
N HIS A 152 6.86 6.57 -2.83
CA HIS A 152 8.32 6.50 -2.76
C HIS A 152 8.84 5.17 -3.31
N ALA A 153 8.19 4.04 -2.99
CA ALA A 153 8.59 2.74 -3.50
C ALA A 153 8.42 2.65 -5.02
N LEU A 154 7.34 3.22 -5.55
CA LEU A 154 7.09 3.29 -6.99
C LEU A 154 8.13 4.18 -7.70
N ASP A 155 8.41 5.36 -7.15
CA ASP A 155 9.39 6.28 -7.70
C ASP A 155 10.82 5.72 -7.64
N GLN A 156 11.11 4.92 -6.63
CA GLN A 156 12.40 4.28 -6.42
C GLN A 156 12.52 2.88 -7.03
N ASP A 157 11.60 2.47 -7.90
CA ASP A 157 11.57 1.17 -8.59
C ASP A 157 11.60 -0.06 -7.64
N ARG A 158 11.18 0.08 -6.36
CA ARG A 158 11.31 -1.00 -5.37
C ARG A 158 10.48 -2.24 -5.71
N VAL A 159 9.39 -2.07 -6.45
CA VAL A 159 8.46 -3.14 -6.84
C VAL A 159 8.66 -3.63 -8.28
N GLU A 160 9.72 -3.17 -8.95
CA GLU A 160 10.09 -3.71 -10.27
C GLU A 160 10.39 -5.21 -10.16
N GLY A 161 9.96 -5.96 -11.18
CA GLY A 161 9.99 -7.42 -11.15
C GLY A 161 8.81 -8.07 -10.42
N CYS A 162 7.85 -7.26 -9.91
CA CYS A 162 6.54 -7.73 -9.47
C CYS A 162 5.49 -7.40 -10.53
N THR A 163 4.60 -8.36 -10.82
CA THR A 163 3.38 -8.14 -11.60
C THR A 163 2.19 -8.34 -10.66
N PHE A 164 1.25 -7.39 -10.65
CA PHE A 164 0.09 -7.45 -9.79
C PHE A 164 -1.13 -7.96 -10.56
N ASP A 165 -1.89 -8.89 -10.01
CA ASP A 165 -3.17 -9.31 -10.59
C ASP A 165 -4.20 -8.19 -10.48
N ALA A 166 -4.18 -7.45 -9.37
CA ALA A 166 -4.98 -6.25 -9.18
C ALA A 166 -4.20 -5.15 -8.47
N ALA A 167 -4.45 -3.90 -8.85
CA ALA A 167 -3.94 -2.72 -8.18
C ALA A 167 -5.10 -1.79 -7.77
N VAL A 168 -5.07 -1.31 -6.53
CA VAL A 168 -6.14 -0.49 -5.95
C VAL A 168 -5.63 0.93 -5.73
N PHE A 169 -6.40 1.93 -6.18
CA PHE A 169 -6.22 3.35 -5.85
C PHE A 169 -7.29 3.81 -4.87
N THR A 170 -6.86 4.26 -3.70
CA THR A 170 -7.80 4.71 -2.66
C THR A 170 -8.12 6.20 -2.76
N ASN A 171 -7.12 7.07 -2.80
CA ASN A 171 -7.27 8.53 -2.92
C ASN A 171 -5.93 9.23 -3.12
N LEU A 172 -5.97 10.52 -3.50
CA LEU A 172 -4.79 11.39 -3.56
C LEU A 172 -5.09 12.74 -2.91
N THR A 173 -4.55 12.96 -1.72
CA THR A 173 -4.60 14.23 -0.98
C THR A 173 -3.19 14.71 -0.66
N GLN A 174 -3.03 15.96 -0.21
CA GLN A 174 -1.72 16.53 0.04
C GLN A 174 -0.93 15.74 1.09
N ASP A 175 0.18 15.17 0.67
CA ASP A 175 1.23 14.58 1.50
C ASP A 175 2.52 14.40 0.67
N HIS A 176 3.65 14.23 1.34
CA HIS A 176 4.94 13.93 0.69
C HIS A 176 5.41 14.93 -0.37
N LEU A 177 4.95 16.21 -0.32
CA LEU A 177 5.40 17.24 -1.25
C LEU A 177 6.84 17.71 -0.98
N ASP A 178 7.39 17.41 0.19
CA ASP A 178 8.81 17.50 0.47
C ASP A 178 9.64 16.66 -0.51
N TYR A 179 9.14 15.50 -0.91
CA TYR A 179 9.75 14.58 -1.86
C TYR A 179 9.27 14.82 -3.30
N HIS A 180 7.98 14.72 -3.56
CA HIS A 180 7.40 14.76 -4.91
C HIS A 180 7.31 16.16 -5.53
N LYS A 181 7.40 17.23 -4.72
CA LYS A 181 7.34 18.66 -5.07
C LYS A 181 5.96 19.14 -5.49
N THR A 182 5.24 18.42 -6.34
CA THR A 182 3.90 18.78 -6.83
C THR A 182 2.92 17.60 -6.70
N MET A 183 1.62 17.89 -6.72
CA MET A 183 0.57 16.86 -6.71
C MET A 183 0.58 16.03 -8.00
N GLU A 184 0.95 16.63 -9.13
CA GLU A 184 1.09 15.94 -10.41
C GLU A 184 2.20 14.89 -10.38
N ASN A 185 3.37 15.23 -9.83
CA ASN A 185 4.48 14.27 -9.65
C ASN A 185 4.08 13.16 -8.68
N TYR A 186 3.32 13.51 -7.62
CA TYR A 186 2.82 12.54 -6.66
C TYR A 186 1.83 11.56 -7.30
N LEU A 187 0.92 12.09 -8.15
CA LEU A 187 0.03 11.26 -8.98
C LEU A 187 0.83 10.37 -9.93
N ALA A 188 1.77 10.95 -10.69
CA ALA A 188 2.59 10.23 -11.65
C ALA A 188 3.34 9.06 -10.99
N ALA A 189 3.90 9.27 -9.80
CA ALA A 189 4.54 8.20 -9.02
C ALA A 189 3.56 7.07 -8.69
N LYS A 190 2.33 7.38 -8.21
CA LYS A 190 1.32 6.35 -7.91
C LYS A 190 0.81 5.65 -9.17
N LYS A 191 0.65 6.38 -10.27
CA LYS A 191 0.19 5.84 -11.56
C LYS A 191 1.08 4.70 -12.08
N ARG A 192 2.37 4.70 -11.73
CA ARG A 192 3.30 3.62 -12.11
C ARG A 192 2.86 2.23 -11.65
N LEU A 193 2.14 2.11 -10.54
CA LEU A 193 1.61 0.81 -10.08
C LEU A 193 0.68 0.18 -11.12
N PHE A 194 -0.09 0.99 -11.82
CA PHE A 194 -1.10 0.54 -12.78
C PHE A 194 -0.50 0.12 -14.14
N SER A 195 0.77 0.44 -14.37
CA SER A 195 1.56 -0.14 -15.48
C SER A 195 2.12 -1.53 -15.13
N LEU A 196 2.06 -1.93 -13.86
CA LEU A 196 2.55 -3.21 -13.36
C LEU A 196 1.41 -4.18 -13.01
N CYS A 197 0.15 -3.81 -13.26
CA CYS A 197 -1.01 -4.64 -12.90
C CYS A 197 -1.81 -5.09 -14.12
N ARG A 198 -2.58 -6.18 -13.91
CA ARG A 198 -3.51 -6.71 -14.90
C ARG A 198 -4.89 -6.05 -14.86
N HIS A 199 -5.31 -5.58 -13.67
CA HIS A 199 -6.57 -4.86 -13.45
C HIS A 199 -6.37 -3.72 -12.46
N ALA A 200 -6.97 -2.57 -12.76
CA ALA A 200 -7.00 -1.40 -11.90
C ALA A 200 -8.36 -1.29 -11.19
N ILE A 201 -8.35 -1.02 -9.88
CA ILE A 201 -9.53 -0.77 -9.06
C ILE A 201 -9.45 0.67 -8.55
N ILE A 202 -10.32 1.54 -9.02
CA ILE A 202 -10.16 3.00 -8.87
C ILE A 202 -11.33 3.61 -8.11
N ASN A 203 -11.01 4.44 -7.12
CA ASN A 203 -11.98 5.30 -6.46
C ASN A 203 -12.44 6.41 -7.40
N ALA A 204 -13.65 6.28 -7.96
CA ALA A 204 -14.20 7.27 -8.90
C ALA A 204 -14.59 8.59 -8.24
N ASP A 205 -14.70 8.63 -6.90
CA ASP A 205 -15.04 9.86 -6.17
C ASP A 205 -13.81 10.74 -5.88
N ASP A 206 -12.61 10.25 -6.18
CA ASP A 206 -11.38 11.03 -6.01
C ASP A 206 -11.19 12.00 -7.19
N PRO A 207 -10.90 13.29 -6.94
CA PRO A 207 -10.73 14.28 -8.00
C PRO A 207 -9.62 13.97 -9.01
N TRP A 208 -8.69 13.08 -8.67
CA TRP A 208 -7.57 12.68 -9.53
C TRP A 208 -7.85 11.39 -10.32
N ALA A 209 -9.04 10.77 -10.15
CA ALA A 209 -9.38 9.50 -10.78
C ALA A 209 -9.25 9.55 -12.31
N ASP A 210 -9.80 10.58 -12.97
CA ASP A 210 -9.77 10.73 -14.43
C ASP A 210 -8.32 10.83 -14.95
N LYS A 211 -7.50 11.69 -14.31
CA LYS A 211 -6.08 11.83 -14.69
C LYS A 211 -5.27 10.55 -14.43
N LEU A 212 -5.62 9.81 -13.38
CA LEU A 212 -4.96 8.55 -13.07
C LEU A 212 -5.30 7.48 -14.11
N THR A 213 -6.56 7.39 -14.54
CA THR A 213 -7.05 6.38 -15.49
C THR A 213 -6.67 6.66 -16.94
N GLU A 214 -6.41 7.93 -17.28
CA GLU A 214 -6.01 8.31 -18.63
C GLU A 214 -4.81 7.50 -19.15
N GLY A 215 -5.00 6.75 -20.26
CA GLY A 215 -3.95 5.99 -20.92
C GLY A 215 -3.41 4.80 -20.09
N LEU A 216 -4.16 4.26 -19.13
CA LEU A 216 -3.77 3.03 -18.45
C LEU A 216 -3.77 1.84 -19.42
N PRO A 217 -2.76 0.95 -19.33
CA PRO A 217 -2.64 -0.20 -20.23
C PRO A 217 -3.52 -1.41 -19.83
N CYS A 218 -4.28 -1.31 -18.74
CA CYS A 218 -5.07 -2.40 -18.17
C CYS A 218 -6.54 -2.00 -18.04
N PRO A 219 -7.45 -2.99 -17.98
CA PRO A 219 -8.87 -2.75 -17.65
C PRO A 219 -9.02 -2.06 -16.28
N VAL A 220 -10.06 -1.24 -16.17
CA VAL A 220 -10.38 -0.47 -14.99
C VAL A 220 -11.76 -0.85 -14.49
N ASP A 221 -11.87 -1.19 -13.22
CA ASP A 221 -13.12 -1.21 -12.47
C ASP A 221 -13.14 -0.03 -11.50
N THR A 222 -14.30 0.55 -11.31
CA THR A 222 -14.50 1.74 -10.48
C THR A 222 -15.33 1.42 -9.25
N TYR A 223 -15.09 2.16 -8.16
CA TYR A 223 -15.98 2.13 -7.01
C TYR A 223 -16.29 3.53 -6.50
N SER A 224 -17.48 3.72 -5.94
CA SER A 224 -18.00 5.00 -5.47
C SER A 224 -18.94 4.85 -4.27
N ALA A 225 -18.90 5.82 -3.37
CA ALA A 225 -19.91 5.98 -2.31
C ALA A 225 -20.86 7.17 -2.60
N LYS A 226 -20.70 7.85 -3.76
CA LYS A 226 -21.48 9.04 -4.13
C LYS A 226 -22.26 8.85 -5.43
N SER A 227 -21.76 8.03 -6.35
CA SER A 227 -22.33 7.86 -7.69
C SER A 227 -22.69 6.41 -7.96
N ASP A 228 -23.87 6.22 -8.56
CA ASP A 228 -24.33 4.90 -9.01
C ASP A 228 -23.75 4.48 -10.37
N ALA A 229 -22.95 5.33 -10.99
CA ALA A 229 -22.33 5.05 -12.29
C ALA A 229 -21.07 4.17 -12.20
N ALA A 230 -20.53 3.97 -11.00
CA ALA A 230 -19.39 3.10 -10.78
C ALA A 230 -19.80 1.60 -10.82
N ASP A 231 -18.84 0.72 -11.13
CA ASP A 231 -19.06 -0.73 -11.19
C ASP A 231 -19.46 -1.31 -9.82
N TYR A 232 -18.93 -0.74 -8.74
CA TYR A 232 -19.25 -1.08 -7.35
C TYR A 232 -19.64 0.17 -6.57
N THR A 233 -20.80 0.14 -5.90
CA THR A 233 -21.31 1.30 -5.19
C THR A 233 -21.77 0.97 -3.78
N ALA A 234 -21.74 1.97 -2.89
CA ALA A 234 -22.35 1.89 -1.58
C ALA A 234 -23.62 2.73 -1.54
N ARG A 235 -24.75 2.10 -1.20
CA ARG A 235 -26.05 2.77 -1.02
C ARG A 235 -26.53 2.65 0.42
N GLU A 236 -27.51 3.44 0.81
CA GLU A 236 -28.11 3.40 2.15
C GLU A 236 -27.05 3.41 3.27
N ILE A 237 -26.13 4.37 3.21
CA ILE A 237 -25.02 4.46 4.18
C ILE A 237 -25.55 5.02 5.50
N HIS A 238 -25.51 4.20 6.53
CA HIS A 238 -25.91 4.58 7.90
C HIS A 238 -24.69 4.56 8.82
N GLN A 239 -24.24 5.74 9.24
CA GLN A 239 -23.13 5.89 10.16
C GLN A 239 -23.62 5.86 11.62
N ARG A 240 -22.90 5.10 12.47
CA ARG A 240 -23.16 4.97 13.92
C ARG A 240 -21.84 5.07 14.68
N PRO A 241 -21.86 5.35 15.99
CA PRO A 241 -20.65 5.35 16.81
C PRO A 241 -19.87 4.04 16.76
N GLU A 242 -20.56 2.92 16.66
CA GLU A 242 -20.00 1.57 16.70
C GLU A 242 -19.53 1.07 15.32
N GLY A 243 -19.83 1.83 14.24
CA GLY A 243 -19.47 1.41 12.89
C GLY A 243 -20.36 2.01 11.81
N VAL A 244 -20.36 1.39 10.64
CA VAL A 244 -21.15 1.83 9.49
C VAL A 244 -21.85 0.65 8.83
N GLU A 245 -23.10 0.85 8.40
CA GLU A 245 -23.87 -0.11 7.63
C GLU A 245 -24.16 0.48 6.24
N PHE A 246 -24.06 -0.32 5.20
CA PHE A 246 -24.38 0.09 3.84
C PHE A 246 -24.75 -1.10 2.96
N GLN A 247 -25.41 -0.82 1.84
CA GLN A 247 -25.61 -1.81 0.77
C GLN A 247 -24.45 -1.75 -0.20
N LEU A 248 -23.71 -2.85 -0.35
CA LEU A 248 -22.75 -3.05 -1.42
C LEU A 248 -23.51 -3.50 -2.67
N VAL A 249 -23.40 -2.74 -3.76
CA VAL A 249 -24.04 -3.01 -5.04
C VAL A 249 -22.96 -3.21 -6.09
N GLY A 250 -23.05 -4.26 -6.86
CA GLY A 250 -22.24 -4.54 -8.05
C GLY A 250 -23.13 -5.01 -9.18
N THR A 251 -22.56 -5.39 -10.32
CA THR A 251 -23.31 -5.86 -11.48
C THR A 251 -24.13 -7.12 -11.13
N GLY A 252 -25.43 -6.96 -11.02
CA GLY A 252 -26.38 -8.07 -10.75
C GLY A 252 -26.37 -8.60 -9.32
N VAL A 253 -25.65 -7.95 -8.39
CA VAL A 253 -25.53 -8.39 -7.00
C VAL A 253 -25.74 -7.23 -6.03
N ILE A 254 -26.35 -7.51 -4.88
CA ILE A 254 -26.54 -6.56 -3.80
C ILE A 254 -26.46 -7.29 -2.45
N GLY A 255 -25.77 -6.70 -1.48
CA GLY A 255 -25.61 -7.27 -0.15
C GLY A 255 -25.40 -6.20 0.91
N ARG A 256 -25.78 -6.50 2.14
CA ARG A 256 -25.66 -5.57 3.28
C ARG A 256 -24.39 -5.84 4.07
N VAL A 257 -23.51 -4.85 4.13
CA VAL A 257 -22.25 -4.88 4.89
C VAL A 257 -22.42 -4.08 6.18
N ARG A 258 -21.96 -4.63 7.30
CA ARG A 258 -21.94 -4.00 8.63
C ARG A 258 -20.52 -3.97 9.16
N LEU A 259 -19.86 -2.83 9.02
CA LEU A 259 -18.49 -2.65 9.52
C LEU A 259 -18.53 -2.16 10.97
N ARG A 260 -17.61 -2.67 11.79
CA ARG A 260 -17.36 -2.19 13.16
C ARG A 260 -16.35 -1.04 13.22
N ILE A 261 -16.05 -0.42 12.10
CA ILE A 261 -15.17 0.73 11.98
C ILE A 261 -16.03 1.92 11.55
N PRO A 262 -16.15 2.97 12.37
CA PRO A 262 -16.98 4.12 12.04
C PRO A 262 -16.41 4.96 10.90
N GLY A 263 -17.25 5.81 10.31
CA GLY A 263 -16.88 6.83 9.34
C GLY A 263 -16.99 6.41 7.87
N LEU A 264 -17.27 7.40 7.04
CA LEU A 264 -17.43 7.22 5.59
C LEU A 264 -16.17 6.67 4.92
N PHE A 265 -14.97 7.01 5.43
CA PHE A 265 -13.71 6.46 4.92
C PHE A 265 -13.64 4.92 5.04
N SER A 266 -14.32 4.34 6.03
CA SER A 266 -14.41 2.88 6.19
C SER A 266 -15.25 2.24 5.09
N VAL A 267 -16.29 2.93 4.62
CA VAL A 267 -17.09 2.50 3.44
C VAL A 267 -16.20 2.45 2.21
N TYR A 268 -15.41 3.50 1.93
CA TYR A 268 -14.48 3.51 0.81
C TYR A 268 -13.44 2.40 0.87
N ASN A 269 -12.86 2.15 2.04
CA ASN A 269 -11.89 1.07 2.22
C ASN A 269 -12.51 -0.31 2.00
N ALA A 270 -13.75 -0.51 2.47
CA ALA A 270 -14.50 -1.74 2.27
C ALA A 270 -14.94 -1.94 0.80
N LEU A 271 -15.39 -0.87 0.13
CA LEU A 271 -15.68 -0.90 -1.31
C LEU A 271 -14.43 -1.28 -2.12
N ALA A 272 -13.29 -0.67 -1.82
CA ALA A 272 -12.02 -0.98 -2.46
C ALA A 272 -11.62 -2.46 -2.29
N ALA A 273 -11.75 -2.97 -1.05
CA ALA A 273 -11.46 -4.38 -0.74
C ALA A 273 -12.47 -5.32 -1.43
N ALA A 274 -13.77 -4.98 -1.42
CA ALA A 274 -14.81 -5.75 -2.08
C ALA A 274 -14.62 -5.80 -3.59
N ALA A 275 -14.46 -4.65 -4.24
CA ALA A 275 -14.25 -4.55 -5.68
C ALA A 275 -13.03 -5.39 -6.12
N CYS A 276 -11.93 -5.31 -5.38
CA CYS A 276 -10.73 -6.10 -5.64
C CYS A 276 -11.00 -7.61 -5.45
N ALA A 277 -11.65 -8.01 -4.36
CA ALA A 277 -11.96 -9.41 -4.09
C ALA A 277 -12.88 -10.02 -5.15
N LEU A 278 -13.92 -9.28 -5.56
CA LEU A 278 -14.85 -9.70 -6.61
C LEU A 278 -14.15 -9.80 -7.98
N ARG A 279 -13.26 -8.86 -8.30
CA ARG A 279 -12.44 -8.92 -9.51
C ARG A 279 -11.51 -10.14 -9.51
N LEU A 280 -11.02 -10.57 -8.35
CA LEU A 280 -10.23 -11.79 -8.20
C LEU A 280 -11.08 -13.07 -8.24
N GLY A 281 -12.40 -12.96 -8.44
CA GLY A 281 -13.33 -14.08 -8.61
C GLY A 281 -13.86 -14.69 -7.31
N LEU A 282 -13.74 -13.98 -6.17
CA LEU A 282 -14.29 -14.48 -4.92
C LEU A 282 -15.83 -14.37 -4.89
N PRO A 283 -16.55 -15.31 -4.24
CA PRO A 283 -17.99 -15.30 -4.16
C PRO A 283 -18.52 -14.08 -3.40
N PHE A 284 -19.52 -13.39 -3.95
CA PHE A 284 -20.09 -12.15 -3.41
C PHE A 284 -20.54 -12.29 -1.95
N ASP A 285 -21.30 -13.34 -1.63
CA ASP A 285 -21.82 -13.56 -0.27
C ASP A 285 -20.70 -13.72 0.74
N LYS A 286 -19.61 -14.41 0.36
CA LYS A 286 -18.41 -14.57 1.19
C LYS A 286 -17.69 -13.24 1.43
N VAL A 287 -17.63 -12.40 0.40
CA VAL A 287 -17.03 -11.05 0.53
C VAL A 287 -17.84 -10.20 1.50
N VAL A 288 -19.17 -10.19 1.40
CA VAL A 288 -20.07 -9.44 2.30
C VAL A 288 -19.96 -9.94 3.73
N GLU A 289 -19.99 -11.26 3.93
CA GLU A 289 -19.86 -11.91 5.24
C GLU A 289 -18.51 -11.57 5.88
N ALA A 290 -17.43 -11.74 5.14
CA ALA A 290 -16.07 -11.51 5.63
C ALA A 290 -15.82 -10.04 5.99
N LEU A 291 -16.28 -9.09 5.18
CA LEU A 291 -16.20 -7.66 5.50
C LEU A 291 -16.95 -7.34 6.78
N SER A 292 -18.14 -7.91 6.96
CA SER A 292 -18.96 -7.71 8.16
C SER A 292 -18.33 -8.34 9.42
N ALA A 293 -17.47 -9.31 9.26
CA ALA A 293 -16.75 -9.97 10.36
C ALA A 293 -15.48 -9.20 10.81
N VAL A 294 -15.01 -8.22 10.03
CA VAL A 294 -13.79 -7.42 10.37
C VAL A 294 -14.02 -6.68 11.69
N GLN A 295 -13.17 -6.96 12.69
CA GLN A 295 -13.30 -6.38 14.04
C GLN A 295 -12.69 -4.97 14.15
N GLY A 296 -11.87 -4.55 13.19
CA GLY A 296 -11.11 -3.31 13.18
C GLY A 296 -9.69 -3.53 12.67
N VAL A 297 -8.94 -2.45 12.57
CA VAL A 297 -7.54 -2.46 12.17
C VAL A 297 -6.74 -1.70 13.22
N LYS A 298 -5.71 -2.31 13.78
CA LYS A 298 -4.86 -1.72 14.82
C LYS A 298 -4.35 -0.34 14.39
N GLY A 299 -4.53 0.66 15.25
CA GLY A 299 -4.15 2.04 14.99
C GLY A 299 -4.95 2.73 13.87
N ARG A 300 -6.14 2.24 13.49
CA ARG A 300 -7.03 2.83 12.48
C ARG A 300 -8.44 2.95 13.03
N ALA A 301 -8.80 4.13 13.53
CA ALA A 301 -10.03 4.35 14.29
C ALA A 301 -10.26 3.27 15.37
N GLU A 302 -9.18 2.79 15.98
CA GLU A 302 -9.18 1.69 16.93
C GLU A 302 -9.80 2.15 18.25
N ILE A 303 -10.89 1.53 18.63
CA ILE A 303 -11.56 1.79 19.92
C ILE A 303 -10.82 0.99 21.00
N VAL A 304 -10.28 1.71 22.00
CA VAL A 304 -9.60 1.11 23.15
C VAL A 304 -10.60 0.94 24.29
N PRO A 305 -10.85 -0.30 24.74
CA PRO A 305 -11.72 -0.53 25.89
C PRO A 305 -11.14 0.11 27.17
N THR A 306 -11.84 1.06 27.77
CA THR A 306 -11.39 1.75 28.98
C THR A 306 -12.09 1.26 30.24
N GLY A 307 -13.25 0.60 30.11
CA GLY A 307 -14.13 0.25 31.24
C GLY A 307 -14.74 1.48 31.94
N ARG A 308 -14.69 2.66 31.28
CA ARG A 308 -15.15 3.94 31.81
C ARG A 308 -16.27 4.54 30.93
N ASP A 309 -16.82 5.65 31.33
CA ASP A 309 -17.89 6.39 30.64
C ASP A 309 -17.37 7.27 29.47
N PHE A 310 -16.12 7.14 29.10
CA PHE A 310 -15.53 7.78 27.93
C PHE A 310 -14.89 6.77 26.98
N THR A 311 -14.84 7.12 25.72
CA THR A 311 -14.21 6.32 24.66
C THR A 311 -12.83 6.89 24.32
N VAL A 312 -11.83 6.02 24.18
CA VAL A 312 -10.51 6.34 23.63
C VAL A 312 -10.41 5.73 22.25
N VAL A 313 -9.96 6.54 21.28
CA VAL A 313 -9.73 6.10 19.90
C VAL A 313 -8.29 6.38 19.52
N ILE A 314 -7.61 5.38 18.95
CA ILE A 314 -6.26 5.51 18.40
C ILE A 314 -6.36 5.52 16.89
N ASP A 315 -5.75 6.53 16.26
CA ASP A 315 -5.65 6.61 14.80
C ASP A 315 -4.27 7.07 14.35
N TYR A 316 -3.86 6.64 13.18
CA TYR A 316 -2.57 7.00 12.59
C TYR A 316 -2.66 8.26 11.71
N ALA A 317 -3.78 8.97 11.72
CA ALA A 317 -3.97 10.19 10.94
C ALA A 317 -2.87 11.22 11.25
N HIS A 318 -2.14 11.64 10.24
CA HIS A 318 -1.02 12.58 10.31
C HIS A 318 -0.97 13.52 9.10
N THR A 319 -1.98 13.43 8.22
CA THR A 319 -2.21 14.36 7.11
C THR A 319 -3.37 15.28 7.46
N PRO A 320 -3.47 16.51 6.89
CA PRO A 320 -4.59 17.40 7.14
C PRO A 320 -5.94 16.73 6.86
N ASP A 321 -6.10 16.11 5.70
CA ASP A 321 -7.31 15.35 5.30
C ASP A 321 -7.61 14.19 6.27
N GLY A 322 -6.60 13.39 6.60
CA GLY A 322 -6.77 12.26 7.54
C GLY A 322 -7.23 12.71 8.93
N LEU A 323 -6.63 13.78 9.46
CA LEU A 323 -6.99 14.32 10.77
C LEU A 323 -8.40 14.95 10.75
N GLU A 324 -8.72 15.70 9.71
CA GLU A 324 -10.06 16.28 9.51
C GLU A 324 -11.14 15.19 9.45
N ASN A 325 -10.92 14.14 8.66
CA ASN A 325 -11.86 13.04 8.49
C ASN A 325 -12.12 12.28 9.80
N ILE A 326 -11.06 11.93 10.55
CA ILE A 326 -11.24 11.23 11.82
C ILE A 326 -11.90 12.13 12.86
N CYS A 327 -11.53 13.41 12.96
CA CYS A 327 -12.15 14.36 13.88
C CYS A 327 -13.63 14.59 13.56
N LYS A 328 -13.99 14.77 12.28
CA LYS A 328 -15.41 14.90 11.86
C LYS A 328 -16.22 13.65 12.21
N THR A 329 -15.66 12.47 11.93
CA THR A 329 -16.29 11.19 12.26
C THR A 329 -16.53 11.05 13.76
N MET A 330 -15.49 11.29 14.56
CA MET A 330 -15.61 11.20 16.02
C MET A 330 -16.56 12.26 16.59
N LYS A 331 -16.56 13.48 16.03
CA LYS A 331 -17.49 14.53 16.47
C LYS A 331 -18.94 14.17 16.20
N ALA A 332 -19.24 13.60 15.04
CA ALA A 332 -20.59 13.15 14.69
C ALA A 332 -21.12 12.04 15.64
N CYS A 333 -20.20 11.24 16.19
CA CYS A 333 -20.52 10.15 17.11
C CYS A 333 -20.51 10.57 18.60
N THR A 334 -19.95 11.74 18.94
CA THR A 334 -19.72 12.18 20.32
C THR A 334 -20.85 13.08 20.82
N LYS A 335 -21.56 12.66 21.84
CA LYS A 335 -22.59 13.49 22.52
C LYS A 335 -21.98 14.55 23.44
N GLY A 336 -20.82 14.25 24.02
CA GLY A 336 -20.08 15.10 24.95
C GLY A 336 -18.95 15.90 24.30
N ARG A 337 -17.85 16.04 25.03
CA ARG A 337 -16.66 16.75 24.58
C ARG A 337 -15.73 15.82 23.81
N LEU A 338 -15.32 16.21 22.59
CA LEU A 338 -14.23 15.59 21.85
C LEU A 338 -12.91 16.24 22.24
N ILE A 339 -11.94 15.44 22.65
CA ILE A 339 -10.57 15.88 22.96
C ILE A 339 -9.66 15.21 21.94
N THR A 340 -8.94 15.99 21.15
CA THR A 340 -7.98 15.50 20.16
C THR A 340 -6.56 15.77 20.65
N VAL A 341 -5.74 14.69 20.70
CA VAL A 341 -4.32 14.77 21.00
C VAL A 341 -3.57 14.32 19.74
N PHE A 342 -2.79 15.20 19.15
CA PHE A 342 -2.06 14.90 17.93
C PHE A 342 -0.69 15.60 17.90
N GLY A 343 0.17 15.16 16.99
CA GLY A 343 1.48 15.76 16.74
C GLY A 343 1.94 15.51 15.31
N CYS A 344 2.93 16.27 14.86
CA CYS A 344 3.54 16.13 13.56
C CYS A 344 4.96 15.56 13.69
N GLY A 345 5.31 14.62 12.82
CA GLY A 345 6.68 14.09 12.74
C GLY A 345 7.70 15.19 12.42
N GLY A 346 8.90 15.12 13.05
CA GLY A 346 9.92 16.18 13.06
C GLY A 346 10.35 16.68 11.68
N ASP A 347 11.03 15.86 10.90
CA ASP A 347 11.66 16.24 9.62
C ASP A 347 10.86 15.80 8.38
N ARG A 348 9.54 15.84 8.48
CA ARG A 348 8.61 15.58 7.36
C ARG A 348 8.09 16.90 6.78
N ASP A 349 7.14 16.82 5.85
CA ASP A 349 6.49 17.98 5.23
C ASP A 349 6.02 18.99 6.28
N LYS A 350 6.79 20.10 6.41
CA LYS A 350 6.50 21.17 7.35
C LYS A 350 5.33 22.05 6.89
N GLY A 351 5.05 22.05 5.57
CA GLY A 351 3.99 22.85 4.97
C GLY A 351 2.58 22.42 5.38
N LYS A 352 2.40 21.19 5.83
CA LYS A 352 1.10 20.68 6.32
C LYS A 352 0.77 21.04 7.77
N ARG A 353 1.76 21.56 8.56
CA ARG A 353 1.54 21.83 9.99
C ARG A 353 0.56 22.96 10.30
N PRO A 354 0.51 24.06 9.53
CA PRO A 354 -0.44 25.14 9.79
C PRO A 354 -1.85 24.85 9.28
N LEU A 355 -2.04 23.81 8.46
CA LEU A 355 -3.34 23.38 7.95
C LEU A 355 -4.13 22.60 9.00
#